data_573d003a4741585452156437785c8700
#
_entry.id   573d003a4741585452156437785c8700
#
_cell.length_a   1.000
_cell.length_b   1.000
_cell.length_c   1.000
_cell.angle_alpha   90.00
_cell.angle_beta   90.00
_cell.angle_gamma   90.00
#
_symmetry.space_group_name_H-M   'P 1'
#
loop_
_entity.id
_entity.type
_entity.pdbx_description
1 polymer ?
#
loop_
_entity_poly.entity_id
_entity_poly.type
_entity_poly.pdbx_seq_one_letter_code
_entity_poly.pdbx_strand_id
1 'polypeptide(L)'
;MHIAEQAQLLTVEEYLEGEQSSEIRHEFIGGVVYAMAGASDEHSQIVGNLATATHRHLRGKACRVFMLDALLRLRIAGDDLFYYPDLMIACDPRDTDRYFKRFPRVLIEVLSETTERTDRREKFISYTQIETLEEYVLVAQDRMEVTVFRRANQWQPEILTRAELSLRLTSIDFALPLGGIYEGVQFGR
;
A
#
# COMPACT_ATOMS: atom_id res chain seq x y z
N MET A 1 -29.75 -24.67 -19.82
CA MET A 1 -28.42 -24.26 -20.31
C MET A 1 -28.28 -22.79 -19.93
N HIS A 2 -27.70 -22.50 -18.75
CA HIS A 2 -27.44 -21.12 -18.31
C HIS A 2 -26.22 -20.62 -19.09
N ILE A 3 -26.44 -19.64 -19.96
CA ILE A 3 -25.36 -18.86 -20.55
C ILE A 3 -24.81 -18.02 -19.40
N ALA A 4 -23.59 -18.28 -18.96
CA ALA A 4 -22.90 -17.38 -18.06
C ALA A 4 -22.76 -16.05 -18.80
N GLU A 5 -23.38 -15.01 -18.26
CA GLU A 5 -23.18 -13.64 -18.72
C GLU A 5 -21.69 -13.35 -18.58
N GLN A 6 -21.01 -13.17 -19.70
CA GLN A 6 -19.60 -12.78 -19.68
C GLN A 6 -19.56 -11.39 -19.04
N ALA A 7 -19.01 -11.30 -17.85
CA ALA A 7 -18.72 -10.01 -17.24
C ALA A 7 -17.87 -9.19 -18.21
N GLN A 8 -18.38 -8.06 -18.65
CA GLN A 8 -17.68 -7.17 -19.58
C GLN A 8 -16.47 -6.60 -18.83
N LEU A 9 -15.26 -6.94 -19.28
CA LEU A 9 -14.04 -6.39 -18.71
C LEU A 9 -13.96 -4.89 -19.06
N LEU A 10 -13.61 -4.07 -18.07
CA LEU A 10 -13.38 -2.64 -18.30
C LEU A 10 -11.99 -2.42 -18.92
N THR A 11 -11.92 -1.42 -19.79
CA THR A 11 -10.63 -0.88 -20.22
C THR A 11 -10.01 -0.01 -19.12
N VAL A 12 -8.72 0.26 -19.23
CA VAL A 12 -8.02 1.17 -18.30
C VAL A 12 -8.61 2.57 -18.35
N GLU A 13 -8.97 3.04 -19.54
CA GLU A 13 -9.56 4.36 -19.76
C GLU A 13 -10.93 4.49 -19.08
N GLU A 14 -11.80 3.50 -19.27
CA GLU A 14 -13.12 3.44 -18.62
C GLU A 14 -13.01 3.39 -17.10
N TYR A 15 -12.05 2.60 -16.57
CA TYR A 15 -11.78 2.55 -15.14
C TYR A 15 -11.34 3.91 -14.59
N LEU A 16 -10.32 4.54 -15.21
CA LEU A 16 -9.79 5.82 -14.73
C LEU A 16 -10.82 6.95 -14.83
N GLU A 17 -11.67 6.95 -15.84
CA GLU A 17 -12.76 7.92 -15.98
C GLU A 17 -13.84 7.70 -14.89
N GLY A 18 -14.25 6.45 -14.68
CA GLY A 18 -15.20 6.09 -13.63
C GLY A 18 -14.69 6.42 -12.23
N GLU A 19 -13.42 6.15 -11.96
CA GLU A 19 -12.80 6.38 -10.66
C GLU A 19 -12.70 7.87 -10.27
N GLN A 20 -12.62 8.78 -11.25
CA GLN A 20 -12.61 10.22 -10.99
C GLN A 20 -13.95 10.74 -10.43
N SER A 21 -15.05 10.08 -10.73
CA SER A 21 -16.40 10.46 -10.32
C SER A 21 -16.98 9.56 -9.22
N SER A 22 -16.29 8.47 -8.87
CA SER A 22 -16.77 7.51 -7.88
C SER A 22 -16.65 8.05 -6.45
N GLU A 23 -17.70 7.83 -5.64
CA GLU A 23 -17.68 8.14 -4.21
C GLU A 23 -16.88 7.11 -3.38
N ILE A 24 -16.70 5.89 -3.91
CA ILE A 24 -15.90 4.83 -3.31
C ILE A 24 -14.73 4.48 -4.21
N ARG A 25 -13.62 4.04 -3.63
CA ARG A 25 -12.44 3.62 -4.39
C ARG A 25 -12.54 2.17 -4.83
N HIS A 26 -12.00 1.89 -6.02
CA HIS A 26 -11.95 0.55 -6.56
C HIS A 26 -10.53 0.20 -7.01
N GLU A 27 -10.05 -0.96 -6.63
CA GLU A 27 -8.88 -1.56 -7.24
C GLU A 27 -9.25 -2.18 -8.59
N PHE A 28 -8.32 -2.18 -9.55
CA PHE A 28 -8.52 -2.74 -10.89
C PHE A 28 -7.48 -3.81 -11.16
N ILE A 29 -7.92 -4.99 -11.55
CA ILE A 29 -7.05 -6.14 -11.81
C ILE A 29 -7.46 -6.77 -13.13
N GLY A 30 -6.70 -6.48 -14.22
CA GLY A 30 -6.91 -7.14 -15.51
C GLY A 30 -8.34 -6.96 -16.08
N GLY A 31 -8.95 -5.78 -15.92
CA GLY A 31 -10.30 -5.50 -16.42
C GLY A 31 -11.43 -5.66 -15.40
N VAL A 32 -11.15 -6.20 -14.22
CA VAL A 32 -12.13 -6.37 -13.14
C VAL A 32 -11.91 -5.32 -12.04
N VAL A 33 -12.98 -4.73 -11.54
CA VAL A 33 -12.94 -3.75 -10.45
C VAL A 33 -13.44 -4.36 -9.13
N TYR A 34 -12.76 -3.97 -8.05
CA TYR A 34 -13.04 -4.43 -6.69
C TYR A 34 -13.23 -3.23 -5.78
N ALA A 35 -14.44 -3.07 -5.22
CA ALA A 35 -14.72 -1.98 -4.29
C ALA A 35 -13.90 -2.13 -3.01
N MET A 36 -13.28 -1.04 -2.55
CA MET A 36 -12.57 -1.01 -1.30
C MET A 36 -13.55 -0.88 -0.13
N ALA A 37 -13.28 -1.59 0.97
CA ALA A 37 -14.01 -1.45 2.22
C ALA A 37 -13.58 -0.17 2.97
N GLY A 38 -14.44 0.31 3.87
CA GLY A 38 -14.07 1.38 4.79
C GLY A 38 -13.00 0.93 5.81
N ALA A 39 -12.25 1.89 6.34
CA ALA A 39 -11.22 1.66 7.33
C ALA A 39 -11.78 1.73 8.77
N SER A 40 -11.21 0.94 9.69
CA SER A 40 -11.48 1.05 11.13
C SER A 40 -10.76 2.27 11.76
N ASP A 41 -11.10 2.58 12.99
CA ASP A 41 -10.41 3.63 13.75
C ASP A 41 -8.93 3.28 13.96
N GLU A 42 -8.63 2.00 14.28
CA GLU A 42 -7.27 1.50 14.47
C GLU A 42 -6.46 1.62 13.19
N HIS A 43 -7.02 1.21 12.05
CA HIS A 43 -6.40 1.35 10.73
C HIS A 43 -6.07 2.82 10.45
N SER A 44 -7.05 3.70 10.60
CA SER A 44 -6.90 5.14 10.34
C SER A 44 -5.83 5.77 11.24
N GLN A 45 -5.79 5.38 12.53
CA GLN A 45 -4.79 5.88 13.48
C GLN A 45 -3.38 5.43 13.09
N ILE A 46 -3.18 4.15 12.72
CA ILE A 46 -1.89 3.61 12.29
C ILE A 46 -1.40 4.34 11.03
N VAL A 47 -2.26 4.48 10.01
CA VAL A 47 -1.92 5.21 8.78
C VAL A 47 -1.53 6.65 9.09
N GLY A 48 -2.29 7.33 9.96
CA GLY A 48 -2.03 8.71 10.39
C GLY A 48 -0.66 8.87 11.08
N ASN A 49 -0.31 7.95 11.99
CA ASN A 49 0.97 7.95 12.69
C ASN A 49 2.14 7.75 11.72
N LEU A 50 2.04 6.75 10.83
CA LEU A 50 3.05 6.46 9.80
C LEU A 50 3.22 7.63 8.83
N ALA A 51 2.10 8.18 8.33
CA ALA A 51 2.12 9.30 7.39
C ALA A 51 2.75 10.55 8.01
N THR A 52 2.39 10.89 9.26
CA THR A 52 2.95 12.02 9.98
C THR A 52 4.46 11.89 10.18
N ALA A 53 4.91 10.72 10.64
CA ALA A 53 6.33 10.48 10.90
C ALA A 53 7.16 10.52 9.61
N THR A 54 6.70 9.82 8.56
CA THR A 54 7.40 9.76 7.27
C THR A 54 7.39 11.10 6.55
N HIS A 55 6.26 11.82 6.55
CA HIS A 55 6.17 13.16 5.96
C HIS A 55 7.10 14.16 6.63
N ARG A 56 7.16 14.15 7.98
CA ARG A 56 8.08 14.99 8.74
C ARG A 56 9.54 14.69 8.39
N HIS A 57 9.90 13.40 8.29
CA HIS A 57 11.25 12.93 7.95
C HIS A 57 11.67 13.32 6.53
N LEU A 58 10.74 13.26 5.58
CA LEU A 58 11.03 13.52 4.16
C LEU A 58 10.88 14.99 3.75
N ARG A 59 10.54 15.88 4.69
CA ARG A 59 10.44 17.31 4.40
C ARG A 59 11.74 17.87 3.84
N GLY A 60 11.66 18.50 2.67
CA GLY A 60 12.82 19.07 1.98
C GLY A 60 13.71 18.05 1.24
N LYS A 61 13.32 16.77 1.24
CA LYS A 61 13.99 15.70 0.47
C LYS A 61 13.27 15.47 -0.87
N ALA A 62 13.90 14.70 -1.76
CA ALA A 62 13.33 14.38 -3.08
C ALA A 62 12.11 13.46 -3.04
N CYS A 63 12.01 12.63 -2.00
CA CYS A 63 10.91 11.67 -1.86
C CYS A 63 9.63 12.35 -1.34
N ARG A 64 8.49 11.85 -1.78
CA ARG A 64 7.16 12.29 -1.36
C ARG A 64 6.37 11.14 -0.78
N VAL A 65 5.54 11.46 0.23
CA VAL A 65 4.60 10.53 0.85
C VAL A 65 3.24 10.72 0.21
N PHE A 66 2.63 9.62 -0.21
CA PHE A 66 1.26 9.54 -0.69
C PHE A 66 0.49 8.54 0.18
N MET A 67 -0.78 8.77 0.41
CA MET A 67 -1.61 7.91 1.25
C MET A 67 -3.04 7.85 0.73
N LEU A 68 -3.74 6.77 1.06
CA LEU A 68 -5.17 6.50 0.84
C LEU A 68 -5.63 6.62 -0.62
N ASP A 69 -5.77 7.82 -1.15
CA ASP A 69 -6.32 8.09 -2.50
C ASP A 69 -5.25 8.11 -3.60
N ALA A 70 -4.02 7.71 -3.31
CA ALA A 70 -2.94 7.71 -4.28
C ALA A 70 -2.86 6.37 -5.03
N LEU A 71 -3.28 6.39 -6.26
CA LEU A 71 -3.33 5.22 -7.12
C LEU A 71 -1.94 4.75 -7.55
N LEU A 72 -1.67 3.46 -7.40
CA LEU A 72 -0.47 2.78 -7.88
C LEU A 72 -0.83 1.97 -9.12
N ARG A 73 -0.19 2.26 -10.26
CA ARG A 73 -0.33 1.49 -11.50
C ARG A 73 0.84 0.54 -11.69
N LEU A 74 0.55 -0.73 -11.91
CA LEU A 74 1.48 -1.78 -12.29
C LEU A 74 1.12 -2.35 -13.65
N ARG A 75 2.11 -2.98 -14.31
CA ARG A 75 1.88 -3.80 -15.49
C ARG A 75 2.60 -5.13 -15.35
N ILE A 76 1.84 -6.21 -15.25
CA ILE A 76 2.35 -7.55 -15.01
C ILE A 76 1.81 -8.50 -16.09
N ALA A 77 2.69 -9.21 -16.77
CA ALA A 77 2.37 -10.17 -17.83
C ALA A 77 1.48 -9.60 -18.97
N GLY A 78 1.46 -8.29 -19.14
CA GLY A 78 0.64 -7.60 -20.14
C GLY A 78 -0.62 -6.96 -19.59
N ASP A 79 -1.06 -7.35 -18.41
CA ASP A 79 -2.23 -6.80 -17.73
C ASP A 79 -1.89 -5.56 -16.91
N ASP A 80 -2.77 -4.57 -16.94
CA ASP A 80 -2.71 -3.41 -16.05
C ASP A 80 -3.41 -3.73 -14.72
N LEU A 81 -2.75 -3.35 -13.63
CA LEU A 81 -3.28 -3.43 -12.28
C LEU A 81 -3.19 -2.06 -11.62
N PHE A 82 -4.24 -1.70 -10.88
CA PHE A 82 -4.28 -0.49 -10.09
C PHE A 82 -4.69 -0.81 -8.66
N TYR A 83 -3.87 -0.36 -7.71
CA TYR A 83 -4.07 -0.53 -6.28
C TYR A 83 -4.05 0.81 -5.56
N TYR A 84 -4.65 0.86 -4.39
CA TYR A 84 -4.57 1.99 -3.45
C TYR A 84 -3.81 1.56 -2.19
N PRO A 85 -2.48 1.65 -2.18
CA PRO A 85 -1.71 1.39 -0.95
C PRO A 85 -2.10 2.39 0.16
N ASP A 86 -2.16 1.92 1.40
CA ASP A 86 -2.44 2.80 2.54
C ASP A 86 -1.40 3.91 2.67
N LEU A 87 -0.12 3.59 2.38
CA LEU A 87 0.93 4.59 2.29
C LEU A 87 1.97 4.18 1.24
N MET A 88 2.33 5.14 0.39
CA MET A 88 3.34 4.98 -0.66
C MET A 88 4.38 6.09 -0.56
N ILE A 89 5.66 5.73 -0.67
CA ILE A 89 6.75 6.69 -0.79
C ILE A 89 7.38 6.56 -2.17
N ALA A 90 7.31 7.63 -2.95
CA ALA A 90 7.88 7.70 -4.29
C ALA A 90 8.97 8.78 -4.35
N CYS A 91 10.09 8.41 -4.97
CA CYS A 91 11.28 9.26 -5.09
C CYS A 91 11.73 9.41 -6.55
N ASP A 92 11.16 8.64 -7.46
CA ASP A 92 11.61 8.59 -8.85
C ASP A 92 11.05 9.78 -9.65
N PRO A 93 11.91 10.58 -10.32
CA PRO A 93 11.47 11.72 -11.12
C PRO A 93 10.63 11.32 -12.35
N ARG A 94 10.63 10.04 -12.74
CA ARG A 94 9.77 9.53 -13.82
C ARG A 94 8.28 9.52 -13.44
N ASP A 95 7.95 9.58 -12.14
CA ASP A 95 6.57 9.62 -11.63
C ASP A 95 5.93 11.01 -11.79
N THR A 96 5.74 11.43 -13.03
CA THR A 96 5.18 12.74 -13.39
C THR A 96 3.65 12.73 -13.49
N ASP A 97 3.00 11.56 -13.54
CA ASP A 97 1.55 11.47 -13.65
C ASP A 97 0.88 12.06 -12.40
N ARG A 98 -0.24 12.78 -12.64
CA ARG A 98 -0.99 13.44 -11.57
C ARG A 98 -1.86 12.47 -10.78
N TYR A 99 -2.40 11.44 -11.42
CA TYR A 99 -3.44 10.57 -10.88
C TYR A 99 -2.91 9.26 -10.32
N PHE A 100 -1.78 8.76 -10.84
CA PHE A 100 -1.17 7.52 -10.37
C PHE A 100 0.35 7.60 -10.31
N LYS A 101 0.95 6.67 -9.56
CA LYS A 101 2.40 6.44 -9.49
C LYS A 101 2.74 5.06 -10.03
N ARG A 102 3.97 4.89 -10.49
CA ARG A 102 4.48 3.62 -11.06
C ARG A 102 5.77 3.15 -10.41
N PHE A 103 6.49 4.06 -9.78
CA PHE A 103 7.86 3.84 -9.32
C PHE A 103 8.02 4.13 -7.83
N PRO A 104 7.19 3.50 -6.96
CA PRO A 104 7.32 3.65 -5.52
C PRO A 104 8.65 3.05 -5.05
N ARG A 105 9.18 3.58 -3.96
CA ARG A 105 10.34 3.05 -3.25
C ARG A 105 9.94 2.24 -2.03
N VAL A 106 8.89 2.65 -1.35
CA VAL A 106 8.32 1.96 -0.19
C VAL A 106 6.81 1.88 -0.35
N LEU A 107 6.24 0.73 -0.04
CA LEU A 107 4.80 0.51 0.09
C LEU A 107 4.49 -0.01 1.49
N ILE A 108 3.43 0.49 2.10
CA ILE A 108 2.95 0.05 3.41
C ILE A 108 1.45 -0.21 3.31
N GLU A 109 1.03 -1.39 3.79
CA GLU A 109 -0.37 -1.77 3.95
C GLU A 109 -0.67 -2.03 5.42
N VAL A 110 -1.77 -1.51 5.91
CA VAL A 110 -2.30 -1.79 7.25
C VAL A 110 -3.36 -2.88 7.11
N LEU A 111 -3.07 -4.04 7.65
CA LEU A 111 -3.88 -5.24 7.47
C LEU A 111 -5.23 -5.13 8.19
N SER A 112 -6.30 -5.43 7.48
CA SER A 112 -7.64 -5.65 8.02
C SER A 112 -8.02 -7.13 7.85
N GLU A 113 -9.06 -7.59 8.55
CA GLU A 113 -9.58 -8.96 8.39
C GLU A 113 -9.96 -9.28 6.93
N THR A 114 -10.42 -8.27 6.18
CA THR A 114 -10.87 -8.43 4.80
C THR A 114 -9.72 -8.40 3.79
N THR A 115 -8.64 -7.68 4.07
CA THR A 115 -7.54 -7.47 3.11
C THR A 115 -6.30 -8.30 3.39
N GLU A 116 -6.10 -8.81 4.62
CA GLU A 116 -4.86 -9.48 5.04
C GLU A 116 -4.39 -10.58 4.07
N ARG A 117 -5.31 -11.42 3.59
CA ARG A 117 -4.97 -12.49 2.66
C ARG A 117 -4.46 -11.94 1.31
N THR A 118 -5.11 -10.91 0.78
CA THR A 118 -4.75 -10.26 -0.49
C THR A 118 -3.42 -9.53 -0.35
N ASP A 119 -3.23 -8.77 0.73
CA ASP A 119 -2.01 -8.01 0.99
C ASP A 119 -0.79 -8.93 1.17
N ARG A 120 -0.96 -10.05 1.91
CA ARG A 120 0.11 -11.01 2.16
C ARG A 120 0.48 -11.88 0.96
N ARG A 121 -0.39 -12.02 -0.03
CA ARG A 121 -0.18 -12.93 -1.17
C ARG A 121 -0.22 -12.22 -2.51
N GLU A 122 -1.36 -11.69 -2.89
CA GLU A 122 -1.58 -11.17 -4.25
C GLU A 122 -0.82 -9.86 -4.45
N LYS A 123 -0.97 -8.89 -3.54
CA LYS A 123 -0.22 -7.64 -3.59
C LYS A 123 1.27 -7.86 -3.38
N PHE A 124 1.68 -8.78 -2.49
CA PHE A 124 3.09 -9.13 -2.31
C PHE A 124 3.73 -9.59 -3.64
N ILE A 125 3.08 -10.52 -4.36
CA ILE A 125 3.58 -11.01 -5.66
C ILE A 125 3.65 -9.87 -6.67
N SER A 126 2.63 -9.04 -6.74
CA SER A 126 2.56 -7.91 -7.66
C SER A 126 3.60 -6.84 -7.33
N TYR A 127 3.70 -6.43 -6.07
CA TYR A 127 4.58 -5.35 -5.63
C TYR A 127 6.07 -5.71 -5.73
N THR A 128 6.44 -6.95 -5.44
CA THR A 128 7.84 -7.39 -5.56
C THR A 128 8.38 -7.36 -6.99
N GLN A 129 7.53 -7.25 -8.00
CA GLN A 129 7.92 -7.07 -9.41
C GLN A 129 8.22 -5.60 -9.77
N ILE A 130 7.88 -4.63 -8.93
CA ILE A 130 8.15 -3.21 -9.18
C ILE A 130 9.66 -2.97 -9.11
N GLU A 131 10.25 -2.50 -10.19
CA GLU A 131 11.70 -2.27 -10.33
C GLU A 131 12.29 -1.42 -9.21
N THR A 132 11.58 -0.36 -8.81
CA THR A 132 12.06 0.65 -7.85
C THR A 132 11.70 0.36 -6.40
N LEU A 133 10.86 -0.66 -6.15
CA LEU A 133 10.43 -1.00 -4.79
C LEU A 133 11.61 -1.62 -4.02
N GLU A 134 11.96 -1.01 -2.90
CA GLU A 134 13.00 -1.49 -2.00
C GLU A 134 12.43 -2.18 -0.76
N GLU A 135 11.28 -1.69 -0.28
CA GLU A 135 10.67 -2.17 0.95
C GLU A 135 9.14 -2.25 0.84
N TYR A 136 8.59 -3.38 1.27
CA TYR A 136 7.16 -3.60 1.46
C TYR A 136 6.90 -3.92 2.92
N VAL A 137 5.96 -3.23 3.52
CA VAL A 137 5.66 -3.32 4.96
C VAL A 137 4.20 -3.66 5.16
N LEU A 138 3.95 -4.63 6.02
CA LEU A 138 2.63 -4.99 6.50
C LEU A 138 2.52 -4.66 7.98
N VAL A 139 1.48 -3.94 8.37
CA VAL A 139 1.22 -3.51 9.74
C VAL A 139 -0.10 -4.09 10.20
N ALA A 140 -0.12 -4.94 11.21
CA ALA A 140 -1.35 -5.48 11.76
C ALA A 140 -2.12 -4.40 12.52
N GLN A 141 -3.44 -4.30 12.34
CA GLN A 141 -4.26 -3.34 13.08
C GLN A 141 -4.80 -3.89 14.41
N ASP A 142 -4.83 -5.21 14.57
CA ASP A 142 -5.41 -5.92 15.71
C ASP A 142 -4.40 -6.30 16.79
N ARG A 143 -3.10 -6.17 16.50
CA ARG A 143 -1.99 -6.50 17.39
C ARG A 143 -0.73 -5.73 17.01
N MET A 144 0.19 -5.60 17.95
CA MET A 144 1.49 -4.98 17.67
C MET A 144 2.38 -5.96 16.87
N GLU A 145 2.27 -5.90 15.56
CA GLU A 145 3.08 -6.70 14.63
C GLU A 145 3.33 -5.92 13.34
N VAL A 146 4.59 -5.78 12.97
CA VAL A 146 5.02 -5.21 11.70
C VAL A 146 5.90 -6.22 10.99
N THR A 147 5.53 -6.58 9.76
CA THR A 147 6.33 -7.44 8.90
C THR A 147 6.96 -6.59 7.80
N VAL A 148 8.29 -6.68 7.68
CA VAL A 148 9.06 -5.91 6.69
C VAL A 148 9.68 -6.88 5.69
N PHE A 149 9.43 -6.64 4.42
CA PHE A 149 10.07 -7.34 3.31
C PHE A 149 10.99 -6.36 2.59
N ARG A 150 12.25 -6.75 2.34
CA ARG A 150 13.24 -5.91 1.65
C ARG A 150 13.79 -6.62 0.43
N ARG A 151 13.96 -5.89 -0.66
CA ARG A 151 14.63 -6.40 -1.86
C ARG A 151 16.06 -6.87 -1.54
N ALA A 152 16.78 -6.12 -0.70
CA ALA A 152 18.16 -6.41 -0.32
C ALA A 152 18.36 -7.78 0.37
N ASN A 153 17.31 -8.34 1.01
CA ASN A 153 17.33 -9.67 1.62
C ASN A 153 16.42 -10.67 0.88
N GLN A 154 16.19 -10.45 -0.42
CA GLN A 154 15.39 -11.33 -1.26
C GLN A 154 13.94 -11.48 -0.75
N TRP A 155 13.38 -10.42 -0.21
CA TRP A 155 12.01 -10.35 0.30
C TRP A 155 11.73 -11.34 1.45
N GLN A 156 12.76 -11.76 2.19
CA GLN A 156 12.54 -12.57 3.39
C GLN A 156 11.89 -11.69 4.48
N PRO A 157 10.86 -12.20 5.19
CA PRO A 157 10.16 -11.43 6.20
C PRO A 157 11.02 -11.18 7.44
N GLU A 158 11.02 -9.95 7.93
CA GLU A 158 11.45 -9.59 9.27
C GLU A 158 10.23 -9.18 10.08
N ILE A 159 9.96 -9.84 11.20
CA ILE A 159 8.77 -9.62 12.02
C ILE A 159 9.17 -8.91 13.32
N LEU A 160 8.53 -7.78 13.57
CA LEU A 160 8.74 -6.92 14.74
C LEU A 160 7.45 -6.93 15.59
N THR A 161 7.57 -7.23 16.90
CA THR A 161 6.40 -7.44 17.78
C THR A 161 6.49 -6.70 19.13
N ARG A 162 7.53 -5.90 19.35
CA ARG A 162 7.74 -5.20 20.63
C ARG A 162 7.88 -3.70 20.41
N ALA A 163 7.33 -2.91 21.32
CA ALA A 163 7.27 -1.45 21.23
C ALA A 163 8.63 -0.75 21.04
N GLU A 164 9.69 -1.33 21.62
CA GLU A 164 11.05 -0.79 21.57
C GLU A 164 11.76 -1.09 20.23
N LEU A 165 11.29 -2.11 19.50
CA LEU A 165 11.81 -2.40 18.16
C LEU A 165 11.39 -1.30 17.20
N SER A 166 12.22 -1.04 16.22
CA SER A 166 11.96 0.02 15.24
C SER A 166 11.77 -0.54 13.85
N LEU A 167 10.69 -0.12 13.18
CA LEU A 167 10.58 -0.20 11.73
C LEU A 167 11.71 0.66 11.13
N ARG A 168 12.59 0.02 10.36
CA ARG A 168 13.67 0.69 9.63
C ARG A 168 13.41 0.60 8.14
N LEU A 169 13.26 1.75 7.49
CA LEU A 169 13.18 1.89 6.04
C LEU A 169 14.52 2.44 5.56
N THR A 170 15.42 1.52 5.21
CA THR A 170 16.82 1.85 4.89
C THR A 170 16.95 2.63 3.60
N SER A 171 16.04 2.40 2.65
CA SER A 171 16.01 3.08 1.36
C SER A 171 15.79 4.60 1.44
N ILE A 172 15.24 5.07 2.57
CA ILE A 172 14.95 6.49 2.82
C ILE A 172 15.57 7.01 4.13
N ASP A 173 16.45 6.20 4.75
CA ASP A 173 17.12 6.52 6.03
C ASP A 173 16.13 6.92 7.14
N PHE A 174 15.08 6.11 7.31
CA PHE A 174 14.01 6.34 8.29
C PHE A 174 13.95 5.24 9.34
N ALA A 175 13.68 5.61 10.58
CA ALA A 175 13.38 4.67 11.65
C ALA A 175 12.27 5.23 12.56
N LEU A 176 11.33 4.35 12.94
CA LEU A 176 10.24 4.67 13.86
C LEU A 176 10.02 3.48 14.81
N PRO A 177 10.09 3.68 16.14
CA PRO A 177 9.71 2.64 17.09
C PRO A 177 8.26 2.18 16.88
N LEU A 178 7.97 0.89 17.10
CA LEU A 178 6.61 0.38 16.97
C LEU A 178 5.66 1.10 17.92
N GLY A 179 6.12 1.48 19.12
CA GLY A 179 5.31 2.31 20.01
C GLY A 179 4.82 3.62 19.39
N GLY A 180 5.57 4.20 18.45
CA GLY A 180 5.14 5.38 17.70
C GLY A 180 4.18 5.07 16.55
N ILE A 181 4.28 3.85 15.94
CA ILE A 181 3.32 3.40 14.93
C ILE A 181 1.94 3.18 15.56
N TYR A 182 1.92 2.56 16.75
CA TYR A 182 0.71 2.19 17.48
C TYR A 182 0.27 3.20 18.55
N GLU A 183 0.81 4.42 18.52
CA GLU A 183 0.42 5.47 19.46
C GLU A 183 -1.08 5.76 19.34
N GLY A 184 -1.81 5.67 20.48
CA GLY A 184 -3.26 5.88 20.54
C GLY A 184 -4.11 4.72 20.04
N VAL A 185 -3.53 3.63 19.51
CA VAL A 185 -4.27 2.46 19.05
C VAL A 185 -4.69 1.60 20.24
N GLN A 186 -5.95 1.14 20.23
CA GLN A 186 -6.51 0.26 21.28
C GLN A 186 -6.87 -1.09 20.66
N PHE A 187 -6.10 -2.12 20.98
CA PHE A 187 -6.37 -3.48 20.51
C PHE A 187 -7.54 -4.12 21.26
N GLY A 188 -8.34 -4.92 20.56
CA GLY A 188 -9.34 -5.80 21.17
C GLY A 188 -10.67 -5.13 21.51
N ARG A 189 -11.10 -4.15 20.75
CA ARG A 189 -12.49 -3.66 20.78
C ARG A 189 -13.40 -4.47 19.89
#